data_b81167f2a11daba50c99c603a644c4dd
#
_entry.id   b81167f2a11daba50c99c603a644c4dd
#
_cell.length_a   1.000
_cell.length_b   1.000
_cell.length_c   1.000
_cell.angle_alpha   90.00
_cell.angle_beta   90.00
_cell.angle_gamma   90.00
#
_symmetry.space_group_name_H-M   'P 1'
#
loop_
_entity.id
_entity.type
_entity.pdbx_description
1 polymer ?
#
loop_
_entity_poly.entity_id
_entity_poly.type
_entity_poly.pdbx_seq_one_letter_code
_entity_poly.pdbx_strand_id
1 'polypeptide(L)'
;MEDTQFNKKEFYLLGAGGLSRELESWVKDTAFADLYFLKGFIDDNLDALNGFENEYKVLDVFVEGELWKAKNLLLGIAAPEIKQRAFNLLQQEKCNLLSFSHRFTVIGNNSVLGKGYILCPFVVVSCNVTLGDCVTVNSGSQIGHDVTIGDFSSIMANVDIGGGAVIGNNVFIGSNAVILPGVKIPDNTRIGAGSVVLKSIKQVGTYFGNPAKKIF
;
A
#
# COMPACT_ATOMS: atom_id res chain seq x y z
N MET A 1 32.78 -9.35 -22.48
CA MET A 1 31.54 -9.31 -21.68
C MET A 1 31.16 -7.84 -21.65
N GLU A 2 30.22 -7.46 -22.52
CA GLU A 2 29.73 -6.09 -22.56
C GLU A 2 28.96 -5.82 -21.29
N ASP A 3 29.39 -4.83 -20.51
CA ASP A 3 28.66 -4.26 -19.38
C ASP A 3 27.35 -3.66 -19.89
N THR A 4 26.30 -4.45 -19.87
CA THR A 4 24.93 -3.93 -19.98
C THR A 4 24.59 -3.21 -18.68
N GLN A 5 25.15 -2.01 -18.50
CA GLN A 5 24.68 -1.04 -17.52
C GLN A 5 23.25 -0.69 -17.95
N PHE A 6 22.25 -1.44 -17.44
CA PHE A 6 20.86 -1.06 -17.57
C PHE A 6 20.70 0.37 -17.06
N ASN A 7 20.25 1.27 -17.93
CA ASN A 7 20.04 2.66 -17.60
C ASN A 7 18.86 2.74 -16.63
N LYS A 8 19.12 2.56 -15.31
CA LYS A 8 18.10 2.56 -14.27
C LYS A 8 17.37 3.90 -14.27
N LYS A 9 16.07 3.85 -14.11
CA LYS A 9 15.21 5.05 -14.04
C LYS A 9 15.16 5.58 -12.61
N GLU A 10 15.21 6.91 -12.48
CA GLU A 10 14.99 7.55 -11.18
C GLU A 10 13.54 7.39 -10.72
N PHE A 11 13.34 7.25 -9.41
CA PHE A 11 12.04 7.35 -8.80
C PHE A 11 12.09 8.08 -7.46
N TYR A 12 10.94 8.51 -6.98
CA TYR A 12 10.77 9.19 -5.70
C TYR A 12 9.76 8.43 -4.85
N LEU A 13 9.95 8.44 -3.53
CA LEU A 13 8.96 7.98 -2.56
C LEU A 13 8.05 9.15 -2.19
N LEU A 14 6.75 9.01 -2.44
CA LEU A 14 5.76 9.98 -2.01
C LEU A 14 5.29 9.64 -0.59
N GLY A 15 5.50 10.61 0.31
CA GLY A 15 5.43 10.44 1.76
C GLY A 15 6.82 10.13 2.34
N ALA A 16 7.14 10.64 3.52
CA ALA A 16 8.37 10.35 4.27
C ALA A 16 8.09 9.73 5.65
N GLY A 17 6.89 9.16 5.81
CA GLY A 17 6.46 8.46 7.02
C GLY A 17 7.07 7.07 7.18
N GLY A 18 6.57 6.30 8.17
CA GLY A 18 7.09 4.97 8.49
C GLY A 18 7.13 4.01 7.31
N LEU A 19 6.02 3.88 6.57
CA LEU A 19 5.95 2.99 5.41
C LEU A 19 6.98 3.34 4.32
N SER A 20 7.19 4.61 4.05
CA SER A 20 8.19 5.04 3.06
C SER A 20 9.61 4.72 3.48
N ARG A 21 9.96 4.89 4.76
CA ARG A 21 11.27 4.51 5.29
C ARG A 21 11.51 3.00 5.23
N GLU A 22 10.47 2.21 5.48
CA GLU A 22 10.51 0.76 5.30
C GLU A 22 10.72 0.40 3.82
N LEU A 23 9.96 1.03 2.92
CA LEU A 23 10.10 0.84 1.47
C LEU A 23 11.51 1.20 0.98
N GLU A 24 12.10 2.28 1.45
CA GLU A 24 13.48 2.65 1.14
C GLU A 24 14.46 1.50 1.42
N SER A 25 14.28 0.84 2.57
CA SER A 25 15.13 -0.30 2.94
C SER A 25 14.86 -1.52 2.04
N TRP A 26 13.61 -1.79 1.69
CA TRP A 26 13.22 -3.00 0.97
C TRP A 26 13.48 -2.92 -0.54
N VAL A 27 13.35 -1.75 -1.16
CA VAL A 27 13.54 -1.61 -2.61
C VAL A 27 14.94 -1.99 -3.05
N LYS A 28 15.94 -1.81 -2.19
CA LYS A 28 17.35 -2.09 -2.47
C LYS A 28 17.62 -3.57 -2.74
N ASP A 29 16.86 -4.46 -2.13
CA ASP A 29 17.07 -5.92 -2.14
C ASP A 29 16.11 -6.68 -3.05
N THR A 30 15.50 -6.03 -4.01
CA THR A 30 14.50 -6.63 -4.90
C THR A 30 14.82 -6.38 -6.36
N ALA A 31 14.20 -7.12 -7.28
CA ALA A 31 14.28 -6.88 -8.72
C ALA A 31 13.84 -5.45 -9.12
N PHE A 32 13.15 -4.74 -8.24
CA PHE A 32 12.84 -3.32 -8.42
C PHE A 32 14.11 -2.48 -8.55
N ALA A 33 15.15 -2.80 -7.76
CA ALA A 33 16.45 -2.12 -7.80
C ALA A 33 17.23 -2.35 -9.10
N ASP A 34 16.87 -3.35 -9.91
CA ASP A 34 17.49 -3.55 -11.24
C ASP A 34 16.97 -2.52 -12.26
N LEU A 35 15.76 -2.03 -12.06
CA LEU A 35 15.06 -1.12 -12.98
C LEU A 35 15.08 0.33 -12.51
N TYR A 36 15.09 0.56 -11.20
CA TYR A 36 14.91 1.87 -10.59
C TYR A 36 15.96 2.16 -9.52
N PHE A 37 16.27 3.46 -9.33
CA PHE A 37 17.03 3.93 -8.19
C PHE A 37 16.32 5.10 -7.49
N LEU A 38 16.34 5.10 -6.16
CA LEU A 38 15.71 6.14 -5.35
C LEU A 38 16.51 7.44 -5.44
N LYS A 39 15.80 8.55 -5.63
CA LYS A 39 16.38 9.91 -5.57
C LYS A 39 16.18 10.56 -4.22
N GLY A 40 15.05 10.31 -3.59
CA GLY A 40 14.65 10.87 -2.31
C GLY A 40 13.15 10.84 -2.10
N PHE A 41 12.71 11.59 -1.12
CA PHE A 41 11.32 11.64 -0.71
C PHE A 41 10.65 12.94 -1.16
N ILE A 42 9.34 12.88 -1.34
CA ILE A 42 8.46 14.03 -1.56
C ILE A 42 7.45 14.04 -0.42
N ASP A 43 7.42 15.08 0.40
CA ASP A 43 6.52 15.18 1.55
C ASP A 43 6.27 16.66 1.88
N ASP A 44 5.04 17.02 2.24
CA ASP A 44 4.72 18.41 2.61
C ASP A 44 5.41 18.87 3.90
N ASN A 45 5.89 17.94 4.72
CA ASN A 45 6.79 18.21 5.83
C ASN A 45 8.25 17.96 5.42
N LEU A 46 8.97 19.00 5.06
CA LEU A 46 10.38 18.93 4.67
C LEU A 46 11.29 18.37 5.79
N ASP A 47 10.85 18.47 7.04
CA ASP A 47 11.55 18.00 8.22
C ASP A 47 11.14 16.58 8.65
N ALA A 48 10.36 15.87 7.85
CA ALA A 48 9.79 14.55 8.20
C ALA A 48 10.85 13.49 8.52
N LEU A 49 12.07 13.65 8.06
CA LEU A 49 13.19 12.74 8.31
C LEU A 49 14.14 13.21 9.39
N ASN A 50 13.90 14.38 10.02
CA ASN A 50 14.75 14.87 11.10
C ASN A 50 14.70 13.91 12.30
N GLY A 51 15.88 13.56 12.83
CA GLY A 51 16.03 12.60 13.93
C GLY A 51 16.09 11.14 13.48
N PHE A 52 16.01 10.86 12.18
CA PHE A 52 16.28 9.54 11.63
C PHE A 52 17.59 9.57 10.84
N GLU A 53 18.42 8.54 11.06
CA GLU A 53 19.58 8.30 10.21
C GLU A 53 19.08 7.81 8.84
N ASN A 54 19.25 8.64 7.79
CA ASN A 54 18.73 8.33 6.47
C ASN A 54 19.69 8.84 5.38
N GLU A 55 19.95 8.01 4.38
CA GLU A 55 20.79 8.35 3.23
C GLU A 55 20.13 9.42 2.34
N TYR A 56 18.79 9.42 2.28
CA TYR A 56 18.01 10.30 1.42
C TYR A 56 17.34 11.42 2.22
N LYS A 57 16.93 12.45 1.51
CA LYS A 57 16.28 13.63 2.08
C LYS A 57 14.88 13.81 1.48
N VAL A 58 14.05 14.59 2.14
CA VAL A 58 12.88 15.19 1.52
C VAL A 58 13.37 16.28 0.57
N LEU A 59 13.05 16.14 -0.71
CA LEU A 59 13.58 16.98 -1.78
C LEU A 59 12.62 18.08 -2.23
N ASP A 60 11.32 17.86 -2.01
CA ASP A 60 10.29 18.81 -2.41
C ASP A 60 9.00 18.55 -1.62
N VAL A 61 8.11 19.52 -1.59
CA VAL A 61 6.74 19.39 -1.10
C VAL A 61 5.84 18.77 -2.16
N PHE A 62 4.78 18.11 -1.73
CA PHE A 62 3.88 17.44 -2.66
C PHE A 62 2.83 18.41 -3.24
N VAL A 63 2.19 19.23 -2.41
CA VAL A 63 1.04 20.03 -2.85
C VAL A 63 1.45 21.16 -3.81
N GLU A 64 2.57 21.84 -3.55
CA GLU A 64 3.03 23.00 -4.34
C GLU A 64 4.35 22.74 -5.07
N GLY A 65 4.89 21.52 -4.96
CA GLY A 65 6.17 21.16 -5.54
C GLY A 65 6.11 20.91 -7.05
N GLU A 66 7.27 20.98 -7.69
CA GLU A 66 7.43 20.82 -9.13
C GLU A 66 8.34 19.63 -9.49
N LEU A 67 9.24 19.23 -8.57
CA LEU A 67 10.29 18.25 -8.84
C LEU A 67 9.75 16.87 -9.25
N TRP A 68 8.62 16.49 -8.68
CA TRP A 68 8.02 15.16 -8.86
C TRP A 68 7.08 15.04 -10.06
N LYS A 69 6.70 16.15 -10.69
CA LYS A 69 5.79 16.15 -11.85
C LYS A 69 6.38 15.39 -13.02
N ALA A 70 5.54 14.61 -13.70
CA ALA A 70 5.90 13.71 -14.80
C ALA A 70 7.05 12.72 -14.46
N LYS A 71 7.23 12.38 -13.18
CA LYS A 71 8.26 11.43 -12.70
C LYS A 71 7.68 10.06 -12.33
N ASN A 72 8.57 9.14 -11.99
CA ASN A 72 8.21 7.84 -11.44
C ASN A 72 8.06 7.99 -9.92
N LEU A 73 6.92 7.61 -9.37
CA LEU A 73 6.67 7.68 -7.93
C LEU A 73 6.17 6.34 -7.38
N LEU A 74 6.63 6.02 -6.18
CA LEU A 74 6.10 4.93 -5.37
C LEU A 74 5.38 5.55 -4.17
N LEU A 75 4.12 5.19 -3.96
CA LEU A 75 3.22 5.85 -3.00
C LEU A 75 3.35 5.23 -1.61
N GLY A 76 4.25 5.73 -0.77
CA GLY A 76 4.54 5.22 0.58
C GLY A 76 3.59 5.76 1.66
N ILE A 77 2.30 5.85 1.37
CA ILE A 77 1.27 6.41 2.26
C ILE A 77 0.27 5.31 2.61
N ALA A 78 0.01 5.10 3.91
CA ALA A 78 -0.93 4.08 4.37
C ALA A 78 -2.35 4.60 4.61
N ALA A 79 -2.56 5.92 4.74
CA ALA A 79 -3.88 6.50 4.98
C ALA A 79 -4.71 6.50 3.68
N PRO A 80 -5.86 5.78 3.62
CA PRO A 80 -6.63 5.62 2.38
C PRO A 80 -7.05 6.95 1.74
N GLU A 81 -7.54 7.88 2.55
CA GLU A 81 -8.04 9.18 2.09
C GLU A 81 -6.91 10.04 1.49
N ILE A 82 -5.70 9.93 2.05
CA ILE A 82 -4.53 10.66 1.54
C ILE A 82 -4.05 10.00 0.25
N LYS A 83 -4.03 8.65 0.18
CA LYS A 83 -3.69 7.92 -1.05
C LYS A 83 -4.59 8.32 -2.23
N GLN A 84 -5.89 8.38 -2.01
CA GLN A 84 -6.85 8.76 -3.05
C GLN A 84 -6.60 10.18 -3.56
N ARG A 85 -6.35 11.14 -2.66
CA ARG A 85 -6.02 12.53 -3.06
C ARG A 85 -4.71 12.58 -3.83
N ALA A 86 -3.68 11.89 -3.33
CA ALA A 86 -2.39 11.82 -3.99
C ALA A 86 -2.51 11.19 -5.40
N PHE A 87 -3.21 10.08 -5.52
CA PHE A 87 -3.44 9.41 -6.81
C PHE A 87 -4.07 10.34 -7.84
N ASN A 88 -5.12 11.08 -7.46
CA ASN A 88 -5.79 12.01 -8.36
C ASN A 88 -4.84 13.10 -8.88
N LEU A 89 -4.00 13.66 -8.00
CA LEU A 89 -3.02 14.67 -8.39
C LEU A 89 -1.92 14.07 -9.27
N LEU A 90 -1.42 12.88 -8.95
CA LEU A 90 -0.43 12.19 -9.77
C LEU A 90 -0.93 11.90 -11.20
N GLN A 91 -2.21 11.57 -11.35
CA GLN A 91 -2.82 11.37 -12.67
C GLN A 91 -2.89 12.68 -13.47
N GLN A 92 -3.27 13.79 -12.84
CA GLN A 92 -3.31 15.12 -13.47
C GLN A 92 -1.94 15.56 -13.95
N GLU A 93 -0.90 15.32 -13.16
CA GLU A 93 0.50 15.70 -13.45
C GLU A 93 1.25 14.66 -14.30
N LYS A 94 0.53 13.66 -14.86
CA LYS A 94 1.07 12.62 -15.75
C LYS A 94 2.24 11.84 -15.16
N CYS A 95 2.23 11.62 -13.86
CA CYS A 95 3.24 10.83 -13.18
C CYS A 95 3.08 9.34 -13.50
N ASN A 96 4.19 8.63 -13.53
CA ASN A 96 4.19 7.19 -13.63
C ASN A 96 4.15 6.58 -12.21
N LEU A 97 2.99 6.09 -11.82
CA LEU A 97 2.81 5.44 -10.52
C LEU A 97 3.34 4.01 -10.56
N LEU A 98 4.36 3.75 -9.77
CA LEU A 98 5.02 2.47 -9.67
C LEU A 98 4.30 1.56 -8.66
N SER A 99 4.35 0.26 -8.91
CA SER A 99 3.92 -0.77 -7.97
C SER A 99 5.13 -1.48 -7.39
N PHE A 100 5.02 -1.95 -6.16
CA PHE A 100 6.07 -2.67 -5.46
C PHE A 100 5.58 -3.99 -4.88
N SER A 101 6.36 -5.04 -5.09
CA SER A 101 6.19 -6.33 -4.43
C SER A 101 7.53 -6.78 -3.89
N HIS A 102 7.57 -7.05 -2.59
CA HIS A 102 8.79 -7.56 -1.96
C HIS A 102 9.12 -8.97 -2.44
N ARG A 103 10.40 -9.34 -2.52
CA ARG A 103 10.86 -10.65 -3.01
C ARG A 103 10.31 -11.86 -2.25
N PHE A 104 9.88 -11.68 -1.00
CA PHE A 104 9.26 -12.71 -0.17
C PHE A 104 7.73 -12.66 -0.20
N THR A 105 7.15 -11.94 -1.15
CA THR A 105 5.71 -11.96 -1.41
C THR A 105 5.38 -13.18 -2.28
N VAL A 106 4.29 -13.87 -1.94
CA VAL A 106 3.75 -14.96 -2.76
C VAL A 106 2.44 -14.48 -3.40
N ILE A 107 2.33 -14.62 -4.72
CA ILE A 107 1.12 -14.27 -5.47
C ILE A 107 0.64 -15.50 -6.23
N GLY A 108 -0.58 -15.94 -5.91
CA GLY A 108 -1.24 -17.08 -6.52
C GLY A 108 -1.75 -16.81 -7.94
N ASN A 109 -2.04 -17.89 -8.65
CA ASN A 109 -2.49 -17.85 -10.04
C ASN A 109 -3.79 -17.08 -10.21
N ASN A 110 -3.99 -16.48 -11.39
CA ASN A 110 -5.18 -15.76 -11.82
C ASN A 110 -5.52 -14.52 -10.95
N SER A 111 -4.57 -14.02 -10.17
CA SER A 111 -4.78 -12.80 -9.40
C SER A 111 -4.53 -11.57 -10.27
N VAL A 112 -5.39 -10.56 -10.13
CA VAL A 112 -5.33 -9.29 -10.85
C VAL A 112 -4.98 -8.18 -9.87
N LEU A 113 -3.92 -7.44 -10.16
CA LEU A 113 -3.43 -6.36 -9.30
C LEU A 113 -3.54 -5.04 -10.07
N GLY A 114 -4.14 -4.03 -9.43
CA GLY A 114 -4.25 -2.67 -9.95
C GLY A 114 -2.89 -1.96 -10.04
N LYS A 115 -2.89 -0.66 -10.23
CA LYS A 115 -1.68 0.18 -10.30
C LYS A 115 -1.30 0.69 -8.91
N GLY A 116 -0.02 0.94 -8.68
CA GLY A 116 0.45 1.57 -7.44
C GLY A 116 0.27 0.71 -6.19
N TYR A 117 0.07 -0.59 -6.32
CA TYR A 117 0.00 -1.47 -5.16
C TYR A 117 1.34 -1.56 -4.44
N ILE A 118 1.28 -1.83 -3.14
CA ILE A 118 2.45 -2.15 -2.31
C ILE A 118 2.17 -3.46 -1.58
N LEU A 119 2.98 -4.47 -1.86
CA LEU A 119 2.98 -5.74 -1.15
C LEU A 119 4.30 -5.87 -0.36
N CYS A 120 4.18 -5.75 0.96
CA CYS A 120 5.30 -5.79 1.90
C CYS A 120 5.86 -7.21 2.11
N PRO A 121 6.98 -7.37 2.85
CA PRO A 121 7.56 -8.69 3.11
C PRO A 121 6.57 -9.70 3.68
N PHE A 122 6.68 -10.96 3.23
CA PHE A 122 5.90 -12.10 3.71
C PHE A 122 4.37 -11.99 3.52
N VAL A 123 3.93 -11.13 2.61
CA VAL A 123 2.53 -11.10 2.18
C VAL A 123 2.23 -12.34 1.33
N VAL A 124 1.10 -12.96 1.60
CA VAL A 124 0.56 -14.05 0.77
C VAL A 124 -0.74 -13.58 0.14
N VAL A 125 -0.75 -13.46 -1.18
CA VAL A 125 -1.95 -13.27 -2.01
C VAL A 125 -2.28 -14.61 -2.63
N SER A 126 -3.42 -15.20 -2.30
CA SER A 126 -3.84 -16.51 -2.80
C SER A 126 -4.31 -16.43 -4.27
N CYS A 127 -4.92 -17.47 -4.79
CA CYS A 127 -5.40 -17.50 -6.18
C CYS A 127 -6.72 -16.74 -6.38
N ASN A 128 -6.95 -16.25 -7.60
CA ASN A 128 -8.16 -15.54 -8.04
C ASN A 128 -8.44 -14.26 -7.24
N VAL A 129 -7.44 -13.62 -6.67
CA VAL A 129 -7.60 -12.38 -5.89
C VAL A 129 -7.63 -11.18 -6.85
N THR A 130 -8.49 -10.22 -6.54
CA THR A 130 -8.50 -8.92 -7.24
C THR A 130 -8.15 -7.81 -6.26
N LEU A 131 -7.07 -7.08 -6.54
CA LEU A 131 -6.69 -5.86 -5.82
C LEU A 131 -6.91 -4.65 -6.74
N GLY A 132 -7.58 -3.63 -6.24
CA GLY A 132 -7.74 -2.35 -6.91
C GLY A 132 -6.45 -1.51 -6.95
N ASP A 133 -6.57 -0.27 -7.39
CA ASP A 133 -5.46 0.67 -7.47
C ASP A 133 -5.01 1.14 -6.07
N CYS A 134 -3.71 1.35 -5.91
CA CYS A 134 -3.08 1.85 -4.66
C CYS A 134 -3.42 1.03 -3.41
N VAL A 135 -3.69 -0.27 -3.54
CA VAL A 135 -3.86 -1.15 -2.39
C VAL A 135 -2.51 -1.38 -1.72
N THR A 136 -2.47 -1.20 -0.39
CA THR A 136 -1.31 -1.53 0.43
C THR A 136 -1.62 -2.76 1.27
N VAL A 137 -0.77 -3.78 1.19
CA VAL A 137 -0.82 -4.96 2.06
C VAL A 137 0.48 -5.04 2.83
N ASN A 138 0.41 -4.82 4.13
CA ASN A 138 1.57 -4.74 5.01
C ASN A 138 2.03 -6.14 5.46
N SER A 139 3.24 -6.19 6.00
CA SER A 139 4.02 -7.41 6.26
C SER A 139 3.24 -8.49 6.99
N GLY A 140 3.43 -9.75 6.55
CA GLY A 140 2.85 -10.93 7.17
C GLY A 140 1.35 -11.13 6.96
N SER A 141 0.68 -10.26 6.20
CA SER A 141 -0.75 -10.39 5.94
C SER A 141 -1.06 -11.47 4.91
N GLN A 142 -2.21 -12.12 5.07
CA GLN A 142 -2.69 -13.19 4.19
C GLN A 142 -4.03 -12.79 3.57
N ILE A 143 -4.09 -12.87 2.24
CA ILE A 143 -5.30 -12.60 1.45
C ILE A 143 -5.76 -13.94 0.87
N GLY A 144 -6.88 -14.43 1.36
CA GLY A 144 -7.47 -15.71 0.96
C GLY A 144 -7.89 -15.75 -0.51
N HIS A 145 -8.18 -16.95 -1.00
CA HIS A 145 -8.62 -17.16 -2.40
C HIS A 145 -9.94 -16.42 -2.69
N ASP A 146 -10.11 -15.97 -3.93
CA ASP A 146 -11.34 -15.33 -4.42
C ASP A 146 -11.70 -14.00 -3.68
N VAL A 147 -10.74 -13.39 -2.97
CA VAL A 147 -10.92 -12.11 -2.28
C VAL A 147 -10.87 -10.95 -3.28
N THR A 148 -11.74 -9.98 -3.07
CA THR A 148 -11.68 -8.68 -3.77
C THR A 148 -11.39 -7.58 -2.78
N ILE A 149 -10.41 -6.72 -3.08
CA ILE A 149 -10.07 -5.52 -2.30
C ILE A 149 -10.15 -4.31 -3.23
N GLY A 150 -11.00 -3.35 -2.88
CA GLY A 150 -11.21 -2.13 -3.66
C GLY A 150 -10.05 -1.13 -3.54
N ASP A 151 -10.13 -0.09 -4.37
CA ASP A 151 -9.09 0.92 -4.53
C ASP A 151 -8.73 1.63 -3.21
N PHE A 152 -7.48 2.03 -3.09
CA PHE A 152 -6.93 2.82 -1.99
C PHE A 152 -7.00 2.16 -0.62
N SER A 153 -7.46 0.92 -0.52
CA SER A 153 -7.57 0.21 0.75
C SER A 153 -6.19 -0.14 1.32
N SER A 154 -6.11 -0.15 2.66
CA SER A 154 -4.88 -0.44 3.40
C SER A 154 -5.10 -1.55 4.39
N ILE A 155 -4.37 -2.63 4.19
CA ILE A 155 -4.35 -3.82 5.03
C ILE A 155 -3.06 -3.76 5.84
N MET A 156 -3.16 -3.55 7.15
CA MET A 156 -2.00 -3.42 8.02
C MET A 156 -1.36 -4.79 8.32
N ALA A 157 -0.28 -4.78 9.10
CA ALA A 157 0.52 -5.98 9.35
C ALA A 157 -0.28 -7.13 9.98
N ASN A 158 0.03 -8.36 9.57
CA ASN A 158 -0.53 -9.61 10.11
C ASN A 158 -2.06 -9.68 10.07
N VAL A 159 -2.70 -9.10 9.09
CA VAL A 159 -4.14 -9.24 8.85
C VAL A 159 -4.41 -10.55 8.12
N ASP A 160 -5.45 -11.27 8.54
CA ASP A 160 -5.93 -12.47 7.87
C ASP A 160 -7.31 -12.20 7.24
N ILE A 161 -7.39 -12.28 5.91
CA ILE A 161 -8.64 -12.10 5.14
C ILE A 161 -9.05 -13.45 4.56
N GLY A 162 -10.13 -14.02 5.10
CA GLY A 162 -10.69 -15.29 4.68
C GLY A 162 -11.21 -15.29 3.24
N GLY A 163 -11.19 -16.47 2.62
CA GLY A 163 -11.56 -16.64 1.21
C GLY A 163 -12.93 -16.07 0.84
N GLY A 164 -13.05 -15.50 -0.36
CA GLY A 164 -14.28 -14.92 -0.88
C GLY A 164 -14.75 -13.65 -0.18
N ALA A 165 -13.97 -13.06 0.72
CA ALA A 165 -14.30 -11.78 1.32
C ALA A 165 -14.26 -10.64 0.30
N VAL A 166 -15.11 -9.63 0.50
CA VAL A 166 -15.18 -8.45 -0.37
C VAL A 166 -14.94 -7.21 0.47
N ILE A 167 -13.82 -6.56 0.24
CA ILE A 167 -13.41 -5.33 0.90
C ILE A 167 -13.62 -4.18 -0.09
N GLY A 168 -14.35 -3.15 0.33
CA GLY A 168 -14.65 -1.98 -0.49
C GLY A 168 -13.44 -1.07 -0.72
N ASN A 169 -13.70 0.10 -1.30
CA ASN A 169 -12.70 1.15 -1.53
C ASN A 169 -12.41 1.95 -0.25
N ASN A 170 -11.21 2.49 -0.14
CA ASN A 170 -10.83 3.33 1.01
C ASN A 170 -11.01 2.65 2.38
N VAL A 171 -10.92 1.32 2.43
CA VAL A 171 -11.04 0.58 3.69
C VAL A 171 -9.68 0.54 4.39
N PHE A 172 -9.68 0.76 5.70
CA PHE A 172 -8.51 0.58 6.55
C PHE A 172 -8.72 -0.60 7.49
N ILE A 173 -7.85 -1.61 7.42
CA ILE A 173 -7.87 -2.77 8.31
C ILE A 173 -6.62 -2.76 9.18
N GLY A 174 -6.81 -2.54 10.47
CA GLY A 174 -5.73 -2.47 11.47
C GLY A 174 -5.01 -3.79 11.69
N SER A 175 -3.78 -3.72 12.16
CA SER A 175 -2.90 -4.89 12.36
C SER A 175 -3.56 -5.99 13.20
N ASN A 176 -3.24 -7.25 12.86
CA ASN A 176 -3.76 -8.46 13.53
C ASN A 176 -5.30 -8.60 13.49
N ALA A 177 -5.98 -7.89 12.60
CA ALA A 177 -7.41 -8.12 12.41
C ALA A 177 -7.67 -9.40 11.59
N VAL A 178 -8.81 -10.05 11.86
CA VAL A 178 -9.27 -11.24 11.14
C VAL A 178 -10.62 -10.96 10.51
N ILE A 179 -10.72 -11.19 9.21
CA ILE A 179 -11.95 -11.06 8.44
C ILE A 179 -12.38 -12.47 8.01
N LEU A 180 -13.53 -12.94 8.48
CA LEU A 180 -13.97 -14.30 8.16
C LEU A 180 -14.34 -14.47 6.67
N PRO A 181 -14.30 -15.71 6.15
CA PRO A 181 -14.65 -16.01 4.76
C PRO A 181 -16.00 -15.45 4.34
N GLY A 182 -16.09 -14.90 3.12
CA GLY A 182 -17.32 -14.37 2.54
C GLY A 182 -17.84 -13.07 3.17
N VAL A 183 -17.14 -12.49 4.13
CA VAL A 183 -17.52 -11.22 4.76
C VAL A 183 -17.40 -10.07 3.75
N LYS A 184 -18.39 -9.17 3.77
CA LYS A 184 -18.36 -7.93 2.96
C LYS A 184 -18.19 -6.72 3.86
N ILE A 185 -17.21 -5.88 3.53
CA ILE A 185 -16.91 -4.62 4.22
C ILE A 185 -17.15 -3.48 3.23
N PRO A 186 -18.07 -2.53 3.51
CA PRO A 186 -18.35 -1.43 2.60
C PRO A 186 -17.21 -0.41 2.54
N ASP A 187 -17.23 0.41 1.49
CA ASP A 187 -16.29 1.51 1.28
C ASP A 187 -16.16 2.41 2.52
N ASN A 188 -15.03 3.05 2.68
CA ASN A 188 -14.75 4.02 3.74
C ASN A 188 -14.93 3.48 5.18
N THR A 189 -14.80 2.17 5.37
CA THR A 189 -14.92 1.53 6.68
C THR A 189 -13.53 1.36 7.31
N ARG A 190 -13.46 1.51 8.63
CA ARG A 190 -12.23 1.27 9.40
C ARG A 190 -12.43 0.09 10.36
N ILE A 191 -11.51 -0.85 10.32
CA ILE A 191 -11.45 -1.98 11.25
C ILE A 191 -10.24 -1.75 12.17
N GLY A 192 -10.48 -1.71 13.46
CA GLY A 192 -9.43 -1.53 14.47
C GLY A 192 -8.51 -2.74 14.58
N ALA A 193 -7.29 -2.51 15.08
CA ALA A 193 -6.30 -3.58 15.27
C ALA A 193 -6.82 -4.70 16.19
N GLY A 194 -6.47 -5.95 15.89
CA GLY A 194 -6.89 -7.13 16.67
C GLY A 194 -8.38 -7.46 16.62
N SER A 195 -9.14 -6.82 15.73
CA SER A 195 -10.59 -7.07 15.61
C SER A 195 -10.89 -8.35 14.84
N VAL A 196 -12.00 -9.01 15.17
CA VAL A 196 -12.50 -10.18 14.45
C VAL A 196 -13.87 -9.88 13.86
N VAL A 197 -13.95 -9.78 12.53
CA VAL A 197 -15.18 -9.48 11.81
C VAL A 197 -15.86 -10.79 11.38
N LEU A 198 -16.90 -11.17 12.11
CA LEU A 198 -17.59 -12.45 11.92
C LEU A 198 -18.68 -12.41 10.83
N LYS A 199 -19.23 -11.24 10.52
CA LYS A 199 -20.36 -11.05 9.60
C LYS A 199 -20.16 -9.79 8.78
N SER A 200 -20.78 -9.77 7.60
CA SER A 200 -20.76 -8.62 6.71
C SER A 200 -21.25 -7.34 7.39
N ILE A 201 -20.52 -6.27 7.20
CA ILE A 201 -20.82 -4.93 7.71
C ILE A 201 -21.77 -4.24 6.72
N LYS A 202 -22.85 -3.66 7.25
CA LYS A 202 -23.88 -3.00 6.44
C LYS A 202 -23.79 -1.47 6.46
N GLN A 203 -23.12 -0.91 7.47
CA GLN A 203 -23.03 0.55 7.67
C GLN A 203 -21.57 0.97 7.73
N VAL A 204 -21.24 2.04 7.03
CA VAL A 204 -19.92 2.67 7.14
C VAL A 204 -19.65 3.13 8.57
N GLY A 205 -18.41 3.03 9.00
CA GLY A 205 -17.98 3.47 10.33
C GLY A 205 -16.71 2.77 10.79
N THR A 206 -16.38 2.99 12.05
CA THR A 206 -15.26 2.33 12.72
C THR A 206 -15.75 1.16 13.56
N TYR A 207 -15.12 0.00 13.36
CA TYR A 207 -15.47 -1.24 14.05
C TYR A 207 -14.25 -1.72 14.85
N PHE A 208 -14.49 -2.20 16.07
CA PHE A 208 -13.42 -2.67 16.94
C PHE A 208 -13.87 -3.81 17.85
N GLY A 209 -12.95 -4.71 18.18
CA GLY A 209 -13.13 -5.78 19.17
C GLY A 209 -13.30 -7.17 18.58
N ASN A 210 -13.45 -8.16 19.45
CA ASN A 210 -13.70 -9.56 19.13
C ASN A 210 -14.96 -10.04 19.88
N PRO A 211 -16.14 -10.20 19.23
CA PRO A 211 -16.39 -9.83 17.83
C PRO A 211 -16.40 -8.31 17.59
N ALA A 212 -16.06 -7.88 16.37
CA ALA A 212 -16.04 -6.48 16.00
C ALA A 212 -17.44 -5.85 16.07
N LYS A 213 -17.54 -4.70 16.75
CA LYS A 213 -18.76 -3.89 16.88
C LYS A 213 -18.49 -2.47 16.43
N LYS A 214 -19.50 -1.80 15.87
CA LYS A 214 -19.40 -0.39 15.52
C LYS A 214 -19.19 0.46 16.77
N ILE A 215 -18.19 1.34 16.73
CA ILE A 215 -17.86 2.25 17.85
C ILE A 215 -18.06 3.73 17.46
N PHE A 216 -18.01 4.06 16.14
CA PHE A 216 -18.30 5.38 15.58
C PHE A 216 -19.04 5.26 14.25
#